data_8d15b7642272aea2e0d7ab81b4641080
#
_entry.id   8d15b7642272aea2e0d7ab81b4641080
#
_cell.length_a   1.000
_cell.length_b   1.000
_cell.length_c   1.000
_cell.angle_alpha   90.00
_cell.angle_beta   90.00
_cell.angle_gamma   90.00
#
_symmetry.space_group_name_H-M   'P 1'
#
loop_
_entity.id
_entity.type
_entity.pdbx_description
1 polymer ?
#
loop_
_entity_poly.entity_id
_entity_poly.type
_entity_poly.pdbx_seq_one_letter_code
_entity_poly.pdbx_strand_id
1 'polypeptide(L)'
;KRQTEATTEMKVEDDNKSTAGLPEDEISEDPSTEKATDGLPEDKVMYVNGETSGTYLGTFWITAYCPCPICCGEYSNMDNPTTASGAPAVEGVTCAAPSNFEFGTELIVDGHTYTVQDRGGAINGNHLDIYFSNHQAALNFATGYYDVYVK
;
A
#
# COMPACT_ATOMS: atom_id res chain seq x y z
N LYS A 1 42.60 -23.04 36.18
CA LYS A 1 43.50 -21.88 36.10
C LYS A 1 42.84 -20.89 35.16
N ARG A 2 42.13 -19.97 35.74
CA ARG A 2 42.47 -18.60 36.12
C ARG A 2 42.76 -17.72 34.92
N GLN A 3 41.86 -16.79 34.74
CA GLN A 3 41.85 -15.34 35.03
C GLN A 3 42.21 -14.56 33.75
N THR A 4 41.73 -13.38 33.43
CA THR A 4 41.13 -12.27 34.17
C THR A 4 40.53 -11.27 33.17
N GLU A 5 39.54 -10.56 33.65
CA GLU A 5 38.95 -9.29 33.29
C GLU A 5 39.86 -8.22 32.66
N ALA A 6 39.24 -7.40 31.80
CA ALA A 6 39.50 -5.95 31.85
C ALA A 6 38.35 -5.18 31.17
N THR A 7 37.57 -4.57 31.98
CA THR A 7 36.67 -3.43 31.78
C THR A 7 37.49 -2.21 31.34
N THR A 8 36.99 -1.47 30.35
CA THR A 8 37.36 -0.06 30.22
C THR A 8 36.13 0.76 29.80
N GLU A 9 35.58 1.45 30.77
CA GLU A 9 34.76 2.65 30.63
C GLU A 9 35.62 3.80 30.14
N MET A 10 35.08 4.62 29.26
CA MET A 10 35.39 6.05 29.13
C MET A 10 34.17 6.69 28.50
N LYS A 11 33.33 7.34 29.23
CA LYS A 11 33.30 8.69 29.80
C LYS A 11 32.98 9.75 28.74
N VAL A 12 31.79 10.29 28.96
CA VAL A 12 31.12 11.45 28.40
C VAL A 12 31.97 12.70 28.58
N GLU A 13 31.98 13.57 27.60
CA GLU A 13 32.08 15.01 27.83
C GLU A 13 31.31 15.80 26.80
N ASP A 14 30.41 16.60 27.35
CA ASP A 14 29.64 17.71 26.85
C ASP A 14 30.54 18.86 26.40
N ASP A 15 30.10 19.60 25.39
CA ASP A 15 30.23 21.04 25.25
C ASP A 15 29.46 21.50 23.99
N ASN A 16 28.35 22.05 24.15
CA ASN A 16 27.81 23.36 24.41
C ASN A 16 28.26 24.46 23.40
N LYS A 17 27.22 25.02 22.79
CA LYS A 17 26.96 26.44 22.57
C LYS A 17 27.34 27.07 21.21
N SER A 18 26.38 27.50 20.48
CA SER A 18 25.96 28.89 20.28
C SER A 18 25.29 29.14 18.94
N THR A 19 24.07 29.45 19.00
CA THR A 19 23.28 30.65 18.65
C THR A 19 23.58 31.38 17.35
N ALA A 20 22.45 31.70 16.71
CA ALA A 20 22.06 32.84 15.89
C ALA A 20 22.17 32.60 14.37
N GLY A 21 21.12 32.76 13.70
CA GLY A 21 20.37 33.82 13.19
C GLY A 21 19.50 33.40 12.03
N LEU A 22 18.24 33.68 12.16
CA LEU A 22 17.26 33.80 11.07
C LEU A 22 17.61 35.03 10.21
N PRO A 23 17.25 35.03 8.94
CA PRO A 23 16.30 36.05 8.54
C PRO A 23 15.05 35.49 7.87
N GLU A 24 13.96 36.06 8.30
CA GLU A 24 12.68 36.12 7.62
C GLU A 24 12.88 36.91 6.33
N ASP A 25 12.29 36.42 5.23
CA ASP A 25 11.79 37.25 4.15
C ASP A 25 10.76 36.44 3.35
N GLU A 26 9.62 36.86 3.53
CA GLU A 26 8.59 37.56 2.75
C GLU A 26 7.85 36.66 1.73
N ILE A 27 6.65 36.43 2.15
CA ILE A 27 5.36 36.25 1.49
C ILE A 27 5.34 36.84 0.06
N SER A 28 5.03 36.01 -0.91
CA SER A 28 4.36 36.43 -2.12
C SER A 28 3.10 35.62 -2.30
N GLU A 29 2.01 36.24 -1.86
CA GLU A 29 0.66 35.83 -2.22
C GLU A 29 0.43 36.14 -3.69
N ASP A 30 -0.12 35.16 -4.43
CA ASP A 30 -0.92 35.45 -5.60
C ASP A 30 -2.19 34.59 -5.56
N PRO A 31 -3.35 35.24 -5.54
CA PRO A 31 -4.64 34.57 -5.39
C PRO A 31 -5.28 34.36 -6.75
N SER A 32 -5.62 33.15 -7.07
CA SER A 32 -6.84 32.80 -7.81
C SER A 32 -6.83 31.35 -8.28
N THR A 33 -7.59 30.48 -7.70
CA THR A 33 -8.90 30.10 -8.17
C THR A 33 -9.47 29.07 -7.19
N GLU A 34 -10.34 29.54 -6.34
CA GLU A 34 -11.22 28.65 -5.58
C GLU A 34 -12.11 27.88 -6.55
N LYS A 35 -11.97 26.58 -6.53
CA LYS A 35 -13.07 25.70 -6.91
C LYS A 35 -13.24 24.70 -5.79
N ALA A 36 -14.29 24.92 -5.02
CA ALA A 36 -14.70 24.12 -3.89
C ALA A 36 -14.77 22.64 -4.28
N THR A 37 -13.84 21.85 -3.75
CA THR A 37 -14.02 20.45 -3.55
C THR A 37 -14.18 20.23 -2.06
N ASP A 38 -15.36 19.74 -1.70
CA ASP A 38 -15.84 19.57 -0.37
C ASP A 38 -14.92 18.65 0.44
N GLY A 39 -14.14 19.22 1.36
CA GLY A 39 -13.75 18.61 2.61
C GLY A 39 -12.67 17.52 2.65
N LEU A 40 -12.03 17.10 1.55
CA LEU A 40 -10.90 16.17 1.58
C LEU A 40 -9.58 16.93 1.37
N PRO A 41 -8.53 16.69 2.19
CA PRO A 41 -7.22 17.28 1.96
C PRO A 41 -6.67 16.85 0.60
N GLU A 42 -6.11 17.80 -0.15
CA GLU A 42 -5.61 17.61 -1.53
C GLU A 42 -4.51 16.55 -1.66
N ASP A 43 -3.85 16.20 -0.56
CA ASP A 43 -2.85 15.13 -0.46
C ASP A 43 -3.43 13.70 -0.58
N LYS A 44 -4.77 13.60 -0.60
CA LYS A 44 -5.48 12.31 -0.65
C LYS A 44 -6.17 12.02 -1.99
N VAL A 45 -5.84 12.78 -3.01
CA VAL A 45 -6.35 12.57 -4.36
C VAL A 45 -5.19 12.29 -5.30
N MET A 46 -5.26 11.19 -6.02
CA MET A 46 -4.26 10.87 -7.03
C MET A 46 -4.60 11.62 -8.33
N TYR A 47 -3.62 12.35 -8.86
CA TYR A 47 -3.75 13.08 -10.13
C TYR A 47 -2.84 12.45 -11.19
N VAL A 48 -3.41 12.18 -12.35
CA VAL A 48 -2.66 11.80 -13.54
C VAL A 48 -2.97 12.83 -14.64
N ASN A 49 -1.94 13.52 -15.13
CA ASN A 49 -2.09 14.57 -16.15
C ASN A 49 -3.08 15.70 -15.77
N GLY A 50 -3.18 16.02 -14.46
CA GLY A 50 -4.07 17.05 -13.94
C GLY A 50 -5.55 16.63 -13.79
N GLU A 51 -5.88 15.36 -14.06
CA GLU A 51 -7.20 14.80 -13.79
C GLU A 51 -7.16 13.90 -12.55
N THR A 52 -8.22 13.92 -11.77
CA THR A 52 -8.38 13.05 -10.61
C THR A 52 -8.49 11.60 -11.09
N SER A 53 -7.51 10.75 -10.75
CA SER A 53 -7.51 9.36 -11.17
C SER A 53 -8.09 8.42 -10.12
N GLY A 54 -8.33 8.87 -8.90
CA GLY A 54 -8.96 8.08 -7.85
C GLY A 54 -9.21 8.86 -6.57
N THR A 55 -10.14 8.35 -5.76
CA THR A 55 -10.45 8.86 -4.42
C THR A 55 -9.73 8.02 -3.38
N TYR A 56 -9.00 8.65 -2.47
CA TYR A 56 -8.28 7.99 -1.39
C TYR A 56 -9.20 7.25 -0.43
N LEU A 57 -8.93 5.98 -0.21
CA LEU A 57 -9.69 5.11 0.70
C LEU A 57 -9.00 4.89 2.05
N GLY A 58 -7.70 5.08 2.09
CA GLY A 58 -6.88 4.82 3.27
C GLY A 58 -5.66 3.96 2.96
N THR A 59 -4.90 3.66 4.00
CA THR A 59 -3.77 2.75 3.92
C THR A 59 -4.25 1.33 4.20
N PHE A 60 -3.89 0.39 3.32
CA PHE A 60 -4.28 -1.02 3.36
C PHE A 60 -3.05 -1.91 3.50
N TRP A 61 -3.22 -3.03 4.18
CA TRP A 61 -2.27 -4.13 4.16
C TRP A 61 -2.43 -4.89 2.84
N ILE A 62 -1.37 -4.96 2.05
CA ILE A 62 -1.38 -5.62 0.75
C ILE A 62 -0.53 -6.86 0.81
N THR A 63 -1.13 -7.99 0.46
CA THR A 63 -0.48 -9.30 0.33
C THR A 63 -0.58 -9.81 -1.09
N ALA A 64 -0.01 -10.96 -1.37
CA ALA A 64 -0.04 -11.59 -2.67
C ALA A 64 -0.32 -13.09 -2.58
N TYR A 65 -1.09 -13.61 -3.52
CA TYR A 65 -1.45 -15.02 -3.60
C TYR A 65 -1.33 -15.55 -5.03
N CYS A 66 -1.30 -16.85 -5.18
CA CYS A 66 -1.35 -17.55 -6.45
C CYS A 66 -2.28 -18.76 -6.37
N PRO A 67 -2.66 -19.41 -7.49
CA PRO A 67 -3.65 -20.48 -7.48
C PRO A 67 -3.14 -21.82 -6.93
N CYS A 68 -1.94 -21.86 -6.32
CA CYS A 68 -1.34 -23.09 -5.83
C CYS A 68 -1.96 -23.57 -4.49
N PRO A 69 -1.78 -24.85 -4.13
CA PRO A 69 -2.32 -25.40 -2.89
C PRO A 69 -1.79 -24.73 -1.61
N ILE A 70 -0.60 -24.12 -1.66
CA ILE A 70 -0.01 -23.42 -0.50
C ILE A 70 -0.80 -22.12 -0.22
N CYS A 71 -1.17 -21.39 -1.27
CA CYS A 71 -1.91 -20.11 -1.14
C CYS A 71 -3.42 -20.34 -1.01
N CYS A 72 -4.00 -21.24 -1.80
CA CYS A 72 -5.44 -21.41 -1.93
C CYS A 72 -6.00 -22.68 -1.26
N GLY A 73 -5.15 -23.57 -0.74
CA GLY A 73 -5.59 -24.80 -0.09
C GLY A 73 -6.54 -25.63 -0.96
N GLU A 74 -7.74 -25.90 -0.46
CA GLU A 74 -8.79 -26.67 -1.17
C GLU A 74 -9.36 -25.94 -2.40
N TYR A 75 -9.22 -24.62 -2.48
CA TYR A 75 -9.67 -23.81 -3.62
C TYR A 75 -8.59 -23.68 -4.72
N SER A 76 -7.48 -24.43 -4.59
CA SER A 76 -6.41 -24.41 -5.58
C SER A 76 -6.91 -24.92 -6.93
N ASN A 77 -6.67 -24.14 -7.98
CA ASN A 77 -6.95 -24.54 -9.37
C ASN A 77 -5.88 -23.94 -10.28
N MET A 78 -4.82 -24.70 -10.51
CA MET A 78 -3.68 -24.23 -11.31
C MET A 78 -3.93 -24.29 -12.81
N ASP A 79 -4.84 -25.16 -13.25
CA ASP A 79 -5.12 -25.36 -14.68
C ASP A 79 -6.09 -24.29 -15.22
N ASN A 80 -7.03 -23.86 -14.39
CA ASN A 80 -8.02 -22.84 -14.74
C ASN A 80 -8.40 -22.00 -13.52
N PRO A 81 -7.51 -21.11 -13.09
CA PRO A 81 -7.73 -20.32 -11.89
C PRO A 81 -8.95 -19.38 -12.08
N THR A 82 -9.97 -19.62 -11.26
CA THR A 82 -11.24 -18.90 -11.29
C THR A 82 -11.45 -18.20 -9.97
N THR A 83 -11.85 -16.94 -10.03
CA THR A 83 -12.10 -16.09 -8.86
C THR A 83 -13.51 -16.31 -8.27
N ALA A 84 -13.77 -15.75 -7.10
CA ALA A 84 -15.08 -15.81 -6.45
C ALA A 84 -16.19 -15.11 -7.27
N SER A 85 -15.85 -14.18 -8.16
CA SER A 85 -16.80 -13.56 -9.10
C SER A 85 -17.16 -14.47 -10.28
N GLY A 86 -16.45 -15.59 -10.47
CA GLY A 86 -16.59 -16.48 -11.62
C GLY A 86 -15.72 -16.08 -12.83
N ALA A 87 -15.00 -14.95 -12.74
CA ALA A 87 -14.07 -14.55 -13.77
C ALA A 87 -12.74 -15.33 -13.67
N PRO A 88 -12.00 -15.52 -14.78
CA PRO A 88 -10.63 -16.00 -14.72
C PRO A 88 -9.76 -15.07 -13.87
N ALA A 89 -8.88 -15.63 -13.05
CA ALA A 89 -7.88 -14.85 -12.34
C ALA A 89 -6.75 -14.44 -13.28
N VAL A 90 -6.43 -13.17 -13.34
CA VAL A 90 -5.44 -12.60 -14.25
C VAL A 90 -4.42 -11.78 -13.46
N GLU A 91 -3.12 -12.13 -13.61
CA GLU A 91 -2.02 -11.36 -13.02
C GLU A 91 -2.01 -9.92 -13.55
N GLY A 92 -1.79 -8.96 -12.65
CA GLY A 92 -1.84 -7.55 -12.98
C GLY A 92 -3.25 -6.95 -13.11
N VAL A 93 -4.30 -7.76 -12.94
CA VAL A 93 -5.70 -7.33 -13.01
C VAL A 93 -6.45 -7.69 -11.74
N THR A 94 -6.36 -8.95 -11.31
CA THR A 94 -7.20 -9.50 -10.23
C THR A 94 -6.66 -9.16 -8.85
N CYS A 95 -7.55 -8.70 -7.97
CA CYS A 95 -7.31 -8.70 -6.54
C CYS A 95 -8.50 -9.27 -5.76
N ALA A 96 -8.20 -9.85 -4.60
CA ALA A 96 -9.18 -10.18 -3.59
C ALA A 96 -9.36 -9.02 -2.62
N ALA A 97 -10.59 -8.70 -2.28
CA ALA A 97 -10.95 -7.62 -1.39
C ALA A 97 -12.06 -8.05 -0.42
N PRO A 98 -12.24 -7.32 0.70
CA PRO A 98 -13.36 -7.53 1.60
C PRO A 98 -14.72 -7.35 0.92
N SER A 99 -15.78 -7.91 1.51
CA SER A 99 -17.13 -7.93 0.93
C SER A 99 -17.79 -6.56 0.78
N ASN A 100 -17.27 -5.53 1.43
CA ASN A 100 -17.74 -4.14 1.27
C ASN A 100 -17.33 -3.51 -0.07
N PHE A 101 -16.40 -4.12 -0.80
CA PHE A 101 -16.10 -3.76 -2.18
C PHE A 101 -16.88 -4.67 -3.12
N GLU A 102 -17.63 -4.10 -4.05
CA GLU A 102 -18.33 -4.86 -5.07
C GLU A 102 -17.36 -5.47 -6.09
N PHE A 103 -17.73 -6.61 -6.68
CA PHE A 103 -16.96 -7.14 -7.81
C PHE A 103 -16.99 -6.17 -8.98
N GLY A 104 -15.84 -5.98 -9.60
CA GLY A 104 -15.66 -5.01 -10.68
C GLY A 104 -15.18 -3.64 -10.20
N THR A 105 -15.11 -3.39 -8.88
CA THR A 105 -14.49 -2.16 -8.36
C THR A 105 -13.03 -2.09 -8.78
N GLU A 106 -12.62 -0.97 -9.34
CA GLU A 106 -11.23 -0.69 -9.69
C GLU A 106 -10.53 0.03 -8.55
N LEU A 107 -9.46 -0.58 -8.02
CA LEU A 107 -8.63 -0.05 -6.94
C LEU A 107 -7.22 0.24 -7.45
N ILE A 108 -6.67 1.38 -7.06
CA ILE A 108 -5.31 1.78 -7.43
C ILE A 108 -4.42 1.55 -6.21
N VAL A 109 -3.40 0.73 -6.38
CA VAL A 109 -2.37 0.41 -5.38
C VAL A 109 -1.01 0.64 -6.01
N ASP A 110 -0.19 1.49 -5.42
CA ASP A 110 1.16 1.83 -5.93
C ASP A 110 1.14 2.22 -7.43
N GLY A 111 0.15 3.04 -7.82
CA GLY A 111 -0.01 3.52 -9.21
C GLY A 111 -0.54 2.49 -10.20
N HIS A 112 -0.81 1.25 -9.77
CA HIS A 112 -1.36 0.19 -10.61
C HIS A 112 -2.84 -0.06 -10.30
N THR A 113 -3.66 -0.21 -11.33
CA THR A 113 -5.10 -0.48 -11.19
C THR A 113 -5.37 -1.97 -11.15
N TYR A 114 -6.03 -2.43 -10.08
CA TYR A 114 -6.53 -3.79 -9.92
C TYR A 114 -8.05 -3.79 -9.88
N THR A 115 -8.64 -4.87 -10.36
CA THR A 115 -10.10 -5.08 -10.32
C THR A 115 -10.45 -6.08 -9.21
N VAL A 116 -11.39 -5.73 -8.38
CA VAL A 116 -11.93 -6.63 -7.34
C VAL A 116 -12.71 -7.75 -8.02
N GLN A 117 -12.16 -8.95 -8.02
CA GLN A 117 -12.78 -10.13 -8.65
C GLN A 117 -12.83 -11.32 -7.69
N ASP A 118 -12.05 -11.28 -6.60
CA ASP A 118 -11.91 -12.42 -5.72
C ASP A 118 -12.23 -12.09 -4.26
N ARG A 119 -12.35 -13.14 -3.45
CA ARG A 119 -12.59 -13.09 -2.00
C ARG A 119 -11.69 -14.08 -1.30
N GLY A 120 -11.24 -13.73 -0.11
CA GLY A 120 -10.52 -14.64 0.77
C GLY A 120 -11.09 -14.56 2.18
N GLY A 121 -11.17 -15.69 2.89
CA GLY A 121 -11.68 -15.73 4.26
C GLY A 121 -10.87 -14.90 5.26
N ALA A 122 -9.60 -14.67 4.96
CA ALA A 122 -8.70 -13.83 5.75
C ALA A 122 -8.66 -12.37 5.30
N ILE A 123 -9.28 -12.03 4.16
CA ILE A 123 -9.23 -10.68 3.58
C ILE A 123 -10.39 -9.86 4.14
N ASN A 124 -10.11 -9.10 5.20
CA ASN A 124 -11.08 -8.32 5.93
C ASN A 124 -10.52 -6.94 6.30
N GLY A 125 -11.40 -5.95 6.55
CA GLY A 125 -10.99 -4.59 6.90
C GLY A 125 -10.19 -3.92 5.79
N ASN A 126 -9.09 -3.28 6.15
CA ASN A 126 -8.17 -2.65 5.19
C ASN A 126 -7.09 -3.65 4.72
N HIS A 127 -7.51 -4.73 4.08
CA HIS A 127 -6.63 -5.76 3.53
C HIS A 127 -7.04 -6.11 2.10
N LEU A 128 -6.08 -6.14 1.20
CA LEU A 128 -6.24 -6.62 -0.18
C LEU A 128 -5.19 -7.69 -0.46
N ASP A 129 -5.52 -8.61 -1.35
CA ASP A 129 -4.61 -9.69 -1.76
C ASP A 129 -4.50 -9.72 -3.29
N ILE A 130 -3.30 -9.53 -3.81
CA ILE A 130 -3.06 -9.38 -5.25
C ILE A 130 -2.71 -10.72 -5.86
N TYR A 131 -3.38 -11.04 -6.97
CA TYR A 131 -3.19 -12.29 -7.68
C TYR A 131 -1.91 -12.30 -8.53
N PHE A 132 -1.16 -13.38 -8.42
CA PHE A 132 -0.03 -13.74 -9.28
C PHE A 132 -0.23 -15.12 -9.90
N SER A 133 0.30 -15.33 -11.09
CA SER A 133 0.13 -16.59 -11.83
C SER A 133 0.92 -17.77 -11.24
N ASN A 134 1.95 -17.49 -10.43
CA ASN A 134 2.80 -18.50 -9.82
C ASN A 134 3.28 -18.11 -8.43
N HIS A 135 3.65 -19.11 -7.64
CA HIS A 135 4.04 -18.94 -6.25
C HIS A 135 5.28 -18.06 -6.06
N GLN A 136 6.28 -18.20 -6.93
CA GLN A 136 7.51 -17.42 -6.82
C GLN A 136 7.26 -15.94 -7.07
N ALA A 137 6.39 -15.59 -8.03
CA ALA A 137 5.99 -14.22 -8.29
C ALA A 137 5.24 -13.63 -7.08
N ALA A 138 4.33 -14.37 -6.46
CA ALA A 138 3.64 -13.95 -5.24
C ALA A 138 4.62 -13.74 -4.07
N LEU A 139 5.61 -14.61 -3.89
CA LEU A 139 6.64 -14.45 -2.86
C LEU A 139 7.57 -13.24 -3.10
N ASN A 140 7.78 -12.88 -4.35
CA ASN A 140 8.61 -11.72 -4.72
C ASN A 140 7.88 -10.39 -4.56
N PHE A 141 6.57 -10.40 -4.38
CA PHE A 141 5.80 -9.19 -4.13
C PHE A 141 6.17 -8.59 -2.78
N ALA A 142 6.38 -7.27 -2.77
CA ALA A 142 6.69 -6.54 -1.54
C ALA A 142 5.40 -6.35 -0.70
N THR A 143 5.09 -7.36 0.11
CA THR A 143 3.99 -7.28 1.08
C THR A 143 4.20 -6.13 2.05
N GLY A 144 3.18 -5.30 2.26
CA GLY A 144 3.31 -4.11 3.11
C GLY A 144 2.05 -3.26 3.14
N TYR A 145 2.20 -2.08 3.74
CA TYR A 145 1.15 -1.06 3.78
C TYR A 145 1.28 -0.12 2.59
N TYR A 146 0.20 0.04 1.85
CA TYR A 146 0.12 0.91 0.67
C TYR A 146 -1.12 1.79 0.76
N ASP A 147 -1.02 2.98 0.20
CA ASP A 147 -2.18 3.84 0.02
C ASP A 147 -3.03 3.33 -1.14
N VAL A 148 -4.34 3.23 -0.89
CA VAL A 148 -5.31 2.69 -1.84
C VAL A 148 -6.32 3.77 -2.23
N TYR A 149 -6.60 3.83 -3.51
CA TYR A 149 -7.57 4.74 -4.11
C TYR A 149 -8.61 3.92 -4.87
N VAL A 150 -9.86 4.39 -4.90
CA VAL A 150 -10.88 3.88 -5.82
C VAL A 150 -10.94 4.78 -7.04
N LYS A 151 -10.99 4.14 -8.22
CA LYS A 151 -11.10 4.83 -9.52
C LYS A 151 -12.50 5.26 -9.84
#